data_6ab8c13cc6a5a0655a604dda232230cf
#
_entry.id   6ab8c13cc6a5a0655a604dda232230cf
#
_cell.length_a   1.000
_cell.length_b   1.000
_cell.length_c   1.000
_cell.angle_alpha   90.00
_cell.angle_beta   90.00
_cell.angle_gamma   90.00
#
_symmetry.space_group_name_H-M   'P 1'
#
loop_
_entity.id
_entity.type
_entity.pdbx_description
1 polymer ?
#
loop_
_entity_poly.entity_id
_entity_poly.type
_entity_poly.pdbx_seq_one_letter_code
_entity_poly.pdbx_strand_id
1 'polypeptide(L)'
;MLYGSLVIAYLFLGGTAAGALFVISAWSLLFRRAQRPSRLQTAFEALRRRVYIAGVVLLVFAMVCLLWDLGNPGRALLVFLHPHPTVITFGAYTLAIETLVATLLSLASLSQGPLSLRGRARGAVEILCCVGALATMAYTGVFLFQGGIPFWNHWSIIALFVLSSLSSGVSVVLLIDWVTQGQSLLLRAPKPLQLCRNGRRNLGAPHA
;
A
#
# COMPACT_ATOMS: atom_id res chain seq x y z
N MET A 1 -18.76 -22.39 -12.68
CA MET A 1 -17.59 -21.49 -12.51
C MET A 1 -17.12 -21.64 -11.08
N LEU A 2 -15.90 -22.16 -10.86
CA LEU A 2 -15.38 -22.54 -9.53
C LEU A 2 -15.06 -21.35 -8.62
N TYR A 3 -14.86 -20.14 -9.17
CA TYR A 3 -14.57 -18.91 -8.42
C TYR A 3 -15.38 -17.75 -8.97
N GLY A 4 -16.05 -17.00 -8.09
CA GLY A 4 -16.73 -15.75 -8.46
C GLY A 4 -15.74 -14.69 -8.90
N SER A 5 -16.13 -13.78 -9.79
CA SER A 5 -15.28 -12.65 -10.22
C SER A 5 -14.80 -11.79 -9.04
N LEU A 6 -15.56 -11.73 -7.95
CA LEU A 6 -15.21 -11.02 -6.72
C LEU A 6 -14.02 -11.67 -6.00
N VAL A 7 -13.91 -13.01 -6.01
CA VAL A 7 -12.78 -13.75 -5.44
C VAL A 7 -11.47 -13.36 -6.14
N ILE A 8 -11.49 -13.33 -7.46
CA ILE A 8 -10.32 -12.95 -8.27
C ILE A 8 -9.94 -11.48 -7.97
N ALA A 9 -10.93 -10.61 -7.88
CA ALA A 9 -10.71 -9.19 -7.60
C ALA A 9 -10.05 -8.97 -6.22
N TYR A 10 -10.55 -9.59 -5.14
CA TYR A 10 -9.94 -9.39 -3.83
C TYR A 10 -8.55 -10.02 -3.71
N LEU A 11 -8.30 -11.16 -4.36
CA LEU A 11 -6.97 -11.77 -4.38
C LEU A 11 -5.96 -10.86 -5.09
N PHE A 12 -6.34 -10.28 -6.24
CA PHE A 12 -5.50 -9.36 -6.97
C PHE A 12 -5.24 -8.06 -6.19
N LEU A 13 -6.28 -7.43 -5.65
CA LEU A 13 -6.19 -6.20 -4.88
C LEU A 13 -5.38 -6.41 -3.60
N GLY A 14 -5.65 -7.49 -2.86
CA GLY A 14 -4.93 -7.84 -1.64
C GLY A 14 -3.44 -8.11 -1.91
N GLY A 15 -3.14 -8.90 -2.94
CA GLY A 15 -1.76 -9.19 -3.36
C GLY A 15 -1.00 -7.92 -3.78
N THR A 16 -1.64 -7.08 -4.60
CA THR A 16 -1.04 -5.81 -5.06
C THR A 16 -0.78 -4.85 -3.92
N ALA A 17 -1.73 -4.70 -2.99
CA ALA A 17 -1.57 -3.86 -1.81
C ALA A 17 -0.47 -4.37 -0.90
N ALA A 18 -0.46 -5.68 -0.59
CA ALA A 18 0.59 -6.30 0.21
C ALA A 18 1.97 -6.14 -0.45
N GLY A 19 2.07 -6.32 -1.77
CA GLY A 19 3.30 -6.08 -2.52
C GLY A 19 3.81 -4.65 -2.39
N ALA A 20 2.94 -3.65 -2.54
CA ALA A 20 3.29 -2.23 -2.41
C ALA A 20 3.74 -1.89 -0.98
N LEU A 21 3.04 -2.41 0.04
CA LEU A 21 3.37 -2.22 1.44
C LEU A 21 4.70 -2.88 1.81
N PHE A 22 4.94 -4.10 1.30
CA PHE A 22 6.22 -4.79 1.48
C PHE A 22 7.38 -3.98 0.91
N VAL A 23 7.27 -3.56 -0.35
CA VAL A 23 8.33 -2.82 -1.05
C VAL A 23 8.66 -1.51 -0.33
N ILE A 24 7.66 -0.72 0.05
CA ILE A 24 7.91 0.57 0.69
C ILE A 24 8.44 0.42 2.12
N SER A 25 7.98 -0.60 2.87
CA SER A 25 8.45 -0.89 4.23
C SER A 25 9.87 -1.43 4.23
N ALA A 26 10.19 -2.37 3.33
CA ALA A 26 11.55 -2.89 3.14
C ALA A 26 12.51 -1.78 2.73
N TRP A 27 12.10 -0.93 1.80
CA TRP A 27 12.89 0.24 1.38
C TRP A 27 13.10 1.23 2.53
N SER A 28 12.07 1.48 3.34
CA SER A 28 12.17 2.35 4.52
C SER A 28 13.20 1.81 5.53
N LEU A 29 13.23 0.50 5.76
CA LEU A 29 14.21 -0.15 6.64
C LEU A 29 15.64 -0.05 6.09
N LEU A 30 15.83 -0.22 4.78
CA LEU A 30 17.13 -0.05 4.12
C LEU A 30 17.60 1.41 4.14
N PHE A 31 16.69 2.37 3.90
CA PHE A 31 17.00 3.79 3.92
C PHE A 31 17.42 4.29 5.30
N ARG A 32 16.91 3.69 6.39
CA ARG A 32 17.32 4.03 7.75
C ARG A 32 18.78 3.73 8.05
N ARG A 33 19.36 2.73 7.39
CA ARG A 33 20.75 2.35 7.57
C ARG A 33 21.73 3.23 6.79
N ALA A 34 21.24 3.92 5.75
CA ALA A 34 22.06 4.77 4.90
C ALA A 34 21.90 6.25 5.30
N GLN A 35 22.96 6.90 5.73
CA GLN A 35 22.99 8.37 5.91
C GLN A 35 22.85 9.02 4.53
N ARG A 36 21.69 9.64 4.25
CA ARG A 36 21.38 10.26 2.96
C ARG A 36 21.15 11.76 3.12
N PRO A 37 21.38 12.57 2.05
CA PRO A 37 21.14 14.02 2.08
C PRO A 37 19.66 14.33 2.37
N SER A 38 19.42 15.40 3.12
CA SER A 38 18.10 15.80 3.65
C SER A 38 16.99 15.93 2.59
N ARG A 39 17.33 16.37 1.38
CA ARG A 39 16.37 16.52 0.27
C ARG A 39 15.76 15.17 -0.19
N LEU A 40 16.60 14.13 -0.26
CA LEU A 40 16.14 12.78 -0.61
C LEU A 40 15.26 12.16 0.49
N GLN A 41 15.56 12.48 1.75
CA GLN A 41 14.74 12.03 2.87
C GLN A 41 13.33 12.61 2.81
N THR A 42 13.19 13.91 2.57
CA THR A 42 11.87 14.57 2.47
C THR A 42 11.03 14.03 1.31
N ALA A 43 11.65 13.84 0.13
CA ALA A 43 10.97 13.26 -1.03
C ALA A 43 10.51 11.82 -0.76
N PHE A 44 11.37 11.00 -0.15
CA PHE A 44 11.04 9.63 0.23
C PHE A 44 9.94 9.56 1.27
N GLU A 45 9.93 10.44 2.27
CA GLU A 45 8.87 10.50 3.28
C GLU A 45 7.51 10.85 2.66
N ALA A 46 7.48 11.76 1.69
CA ALA A 46 6.27 12.10 0.96
C ALA A 46 5.74 10.91 0.15
N LEU A 47 6.62 10.21 -0.59
CA LEU A 47 6.28 9.01 -1.34
C LEU A 47 5.76 7.91 -0.41
N ARG A 48 6.50 7.61 0.66
CA ARG A 48 6.15 6.59 1.64
C ARG A 48 4.76 6.82 2.24
N ARG A 49 4.46 8.05 2.65
CA ARG A 49 3.14 8.42 3.19
C ARG A 49 2.03 8.10 2.19
N ARG A 50 2.21 8.45 0.92
CA ARG A 50 1.20 8.21 -0.12
C ARG A 50 1.02 6.73 -0.42
N VAL A 51 2.10 5.97 -0.45
CA VAL A 51 2.04 4.51 -0.66
C VAL A 51 1.33 3.81 0.49
N TYR A 52 1.57 4.21 1.75
CA TYR A 52 0.81 3.65 2.89
C TYR A 52 -0.69 3.95 2.79
N ILE A 53 -1.07 5.18 2.43
CA ILE A 53 -2.47 5.55 2.25
C ILE A 53 -3.10 4.73 1.10
N ALA A 54 -2.43 4.65 -0.05
CA ALA A 54 -2.91 3.87 -1.18
C ALA A 54 -3.02 2.38 -0.85
N GLY A 55 -2.05 1.82 -0.13
CA GLY A 55 -2.07 0.44 0.35
C GLY A 55 -3.25 0.16 1.27
N VAL A 56 -3.53 1.04 2.23
CA VAL A 56 -4.72 0.93 3.10
C VAL A 56 -6.02 0.97 2.29
N VAL A 57 -6.14 1.90 1.34
CA VAL A 57 -7.32 2.00 0.47
C VAL A 57 -7.53 0.70 -0.32
N LEU A 58 -6.47 0.16 -0.94
CA LEU A 58 -6.52 -1.09 -1.69
C LEU A 58 -6.89 -2.29 -0.79
N LEU A 59 -6.33 -2.37 0.43
CA LEU A 59 -6.66 -3.42 1.39
C LEU A 59 -8.13 -3.33 1.84
N VAL A 60 -8.63 -2.12 2.12
CA VAL A 60 -10.05 -1.92 2.48
C VAL A 60 -10.95 -2.34 1.32
N PHE A 61 -10.62 -2.01 0.08
CA PHE A 61 -11.36 -2.48 -1.08
C PHE A 61 -11.32 -4.01 -1.20
N ALA A 62 -10.17 -4.65 -0.97
CA ALA A 62 -10.05 -6.09 -0.96
C ALA A 62 -10.94 -6.71 0.13
N MET A 63 -10.95 -6.14 1.34
CA MET A 63 -11.83 -6.57 2.44
C MET A 63 -13.31 -6.42 2.09
N VAL A 64 -13.72 -5.33 1.47
CA VAL A 64 -15.11 -5.11 1.02
C VAL A 64 -15.50 -6.14 -0.04
N CYS A 65 -14.63 -6.42 -1.02
CA CYS A 65 -14.89 -7.46 -2.01
C CYS A 65 -15.04 -8.86 -1.36
N LEU A 66 -14.20 -9.17 -0.37
CA LEU A 66 -14.29 -10.42 0.38
C LEU A 66 -15.61 -10.53 1.17
N LEU A 67 -16.01 -9.44 1.84
CA LEU A 67 -17.28 -9.38 2.58
C LEU A 67 -18.49 -9.54 1.66
N TRP A 68 -18.43 -8.95 0.47
CA TRP A 68 -19.51 -9.05 -0.51
C TRP A 68 -19.64 -10.46 -1.10
N ASP A 69 -18.51 -11.13 -1.33
CA ASP A 69 -18.48 -12.51 -1.83
C ASP A 69 -19.10 -13.50 -0.81
N LEU A 70 -18.94 -13.25 0.51
CA LEU A 70 -19.57 -14.05 1.56
C LEU A 70 -21.12 -13.95 1.56
N GLY A 71 -21.70 -12.97 0.89
CA GLY A 71 -23.16 -12.80 0.74
C GLY A 71 -23.95 -12.50 2.00
N ASN A 72 -23.31 -12.56 3.18
CA ASN A 72 -23.95 -12.31 4.48
C ASN A 72 -22.95 -11.71 5.46
N PRO A 73 -22.98 -10.39 5.73
CA PRO A 73 -22.02 -9.73 6.63
C PRO A 73 -22.04 -10.28 8.06
N GLY A 74 -23.17 -10.86 8.49
CA GLY A 74 -23.26 -11.54 9.78
C GLY A 74 -22.42 -12.83 9.86
N ARG A 75 -22.26 -13.55 8.76
CA ARG A 75 -21.40 -14.74 8.71
C ARG A 75 -19.91 -14.38 8.70
N ALA A 76 -19.57 -13.23 8.15
CA ALA A 76 -18.19 -12.73 8.19
C ALA A 76 -17.75 -12.46 9.63
N LEU A 77 -18.62 -11.86 10.46
CA LEU A 77 -18.36 -11.68 11.90
C LEU A 77 -18.24 -13.03 12.63
N LEU A 78 -19.02 -14.04 12.23
CA LEU A 78 -18.93 -15.40 12.80
C LEU A 78 -17.58 -16.07 12.50
N VAL A 79 -16.98 -15.81 11.34
CA VAL A 79 -15.63 -16.32 11.00
C VAL A 79 -14.58 -15.77 11.97
N PHE A 80 -14.75 -14.52 12.45
CA PHE A 80 -13.88 -13.93 13.47
C PHE A 80 -14.19 -14.42 14.90
N LEU A 81 -15.44 -14.76 15.21
CA LEU A 81 -15.87 -15.20 16.55
C LEU A 81 -15.72 -16.72 16.76
N HIS A 82 -15.90 -17.52 15.73
CA HIS A 82 -15.71 -18.97 15.76
C HIS A 82 -14.72 -19.40 14.68
N PRO A 83 -13.38 -19.30 14.97
CA PRO A 83 -12.38 -19.65 13.99
C PRO A 83 -12.36 -21.16 13.72
N HIS A 84 -13.02 -21.59 12.67
CA HIS A 84 -12.73 -22.91 12.11
C HIS A 84 -11.38 -22.80 11.37
N PRO A 85 -10.47 -23.75 11.54
CA PRO A 85 -9.15 -23.72 10.91
C PRO A 85 -9.27 -24.01 9.41
N THR A 86 -9.77 -23.03 8.67
CA THR A 86 -9.85 -23.03 7.20
C THR A 86 -8.86 -22.01 6.63
N VAL A 87 -8.39 -22.26 5.41
CA VAL A 87 -7.48 -21.33 4.72
C VAL A 87 -8.11 -19.94 4.56
N ILE A 88 -9.44 -19.89 4.34
CA ILE A 88 -10.19 -18.63 4.23
C ILE A 88 -10.12 -17.83 5.53
N THR A 89 -10.26 -18.50 6.68
CA THR A 89 -10.15 -17.88 8.01
C THR A 89 -8.76 -17.30 8.22
N PHE A 90 -7.71 -18.06 7.89
CA PHE A 90 -6.32 -17.60 7.99
C PHE A 90 -6.10 -16.35 7.11
N GLY A 91 -6.63 -16.35 5.87
CA GLY A 91 -6.54 -15.20 4.98
C GLY A 91 -7.27 -13.97 5.50
N ALA A 92 -8.46 -14.13 6.07
CA ALA A 92 -9.21 -13.01 6.66
C ALA A 92 -8.43 -12.37 7.83
N TYR A 93 -7.81 -13.18 8.69
CA TYR A 93 -6.98 -12.67 9.79
C TYR A 93 -5.71 -11.96 9.29
N THR A 94 -4.99 -12.54 8.33
CA THR A 94 -3.78 -11.90 7.78
C THR A 94 -4.09 -10.57 7.11
N LEU A 95 -5.18 -10.50 6.32
CA LEU A 95 -5.65 -9.25 5.71
C LEU A 95 -6.07 -8.21 6.76
N ALA A 96 -6.79 -8.62 7.81
CA ALA A 96 -7.22 -7.71 8.88
C ALA A 96 -6.02 -7.15 9.65
N ILE A 97 -5.07 -8.00 10.04
CA ILE A 97 -3.85 -7.58 10.74
C ILE A 97 -3.02 -6.65 9.86
N GLU A 98 -2.83 -6.99 8.58
CA GLU A 98 -2.07 -6.18 7.64
C GLU A 98 -2.73 -4.80 7.44
N THR A 99 -4.07 -4.76 7.31
CA THR A 99 -4.82 -3.51 7.21
C THR A 99 -4.66 -2.65 8.46
N LEU A 100 -4.67 -3.25 9.64
CA LEU A 100 -4.48 -2.55 10.90
C LEU A 100 -3.06 -1.98 11.01
N VAL A 101 -2.04 -2.77 10.69
CA VAL A 101 -0.63 -2.34 10.73
C VAL A 101 -0.37 -1.25 9.69
N ALA A 102 -0.90 -1.39 8.46
CA ALA A 102 -0.78 -0.38 7.42
C ALA A 102 -1.48 0.93 7.80
N THR A 103 -2.65 0.84 8.45
CA THR A 103 -3.38 2.00 8.97
C THR A 103 -2.60 2.71 10.08
N LEU A 104 -2.01 1.97 11.01
CA LEU A 104 -1.12 2.54 12.04
C LEU A 104 0.08 3.25 11.42
N LEU A 105 0.73 2.67 10.42
CA LEU A 105 1.85 3.30 9.71
C LEU A 105 1.41 4.54 8.92
N SER A 106 0.24 4.52 8.31
CA SER A 106 -0.32 5.68 7.60
C SER A 106 -0.63 6.81 8.56
N LEU A 107 -1.31 6.56 9.67
CA LEU A 107 -1.62 7.53 10.72
C LEU A 107 -0.35 8.09 11.36
N ALA A 108 0.61 7.23 11.69
CA ALA A 108 1.91 7.65 12.23
C ALA A 108 2.71 8.52 11.26
N SER A 109 2.49 8.35 9.95
CA SER A 109 3.12 9.20 8.92
C SER A 109 2.40 10.53 8.71
N LEU A 110 1.11 10.62 9.10
CA LEU A 110 0.29 11.82 9.00
C LEU A 110 0.41 12.71 10.24
N SER A 111 0.49 12.10 11.43
CA SER A 111 0.52 12.85 12.69
C SER A 111 1.92 13.35 13.02
N GLN A 112 2.04 14.66 13.26
CA GLN A 112 3.22 15.29 13.88
C GLN A 112 3.16 15.27 15.42
N GLY A 113 2.14 14.60 16.00
CA GLY A 113 1.82 14.55 17.42
C GLY A 113 2.32 13.27 18.14
N PRO A 114 1.72 12.93 19.30
CA PRO A 114 2.11 11.81 20.15
C PRO A 114 2.02 10.44 19.49
N LEU A 115 1.25 10.31 18.39
CA LEU A 115 1.17 9.09 17.58
C LEU A 115 2.34 8.94 16.58
N SER A 116 3.28 9.88 16.54
CA SER A 116 4.46 9.77 15.68
C SER A 116 5.39 8.67 16.19
N LEU A 117 5.33 7.51 15.57
CA LEU A 117 6.25 6.42 15.83
C LEU A 117 7.68 6.86 15.47
N ARG A 118 8.56 6.98 16.47
CA ARG A 118 9.95 7.39 16.30
C ARG A 118 10.92 6.26 16.63
N GLY A 119 12.08 6.26 15.98
CA GLY A 119 13.19 5.39 16.33
C GLY A 119 12.88 3.88 16.16
N ARG A 120 13.15 3.07 17.19
CA ARG A 120 13.03 1.61 17.16
C ARG A 120 11.59 1.13 17.01
N ALA A 121 10.62 1.82 17.60
CA ALA A 121 9.19 1.45 17.52
C ALA A 121 8.68 1.46 16.08
N ARG A 122 9.03 2.48 15.31
CA ARG A 122 8.68 2.55 13.88
C ARG A 122 9.29 1.40 13.08
N GLY A 123 10.57 1.06 13.35
CA GLY A 123 11.22 -0.06 12.68
C GLY A 123 10.54 -1.40 12.98
N ALA A 124 10.12 -1.61 14.23
CA ALA A 124 9.39 -2.82 14.60
C ALA A 124 8.06 -2.95 13.86
N VAL A 125 7.29 -1.86 13.74
CA VAL A 125 6.01 -1.87 13.00
C VAL A 125 6.24 -2.04 11.50
N GLU A 126 7.29 -1.46 10.92
CA GLU A 126 7.67 -1.67 9.51
C GLU A 126 8.09 -3.13 9.24
N ILE A 127 8.82 -3.78 10.18
CA ILE A 127 9.13 -5.22 10.08
C ILE A 127 7.86 -6.05 10.16
N LEU A 128 6.95 -5.72 11.09
CA LEU A 128 5.67 -6.40 11.22
C LEU A 128 4.84 -6.28 9.94
N CYS A 129 4.82 -5.10 9.31
CA CYS A 129 4.20 -4.88 8.01
C CYS A 129 4.85 -5.75 6.91
N CYS A 130 6.18 -5.85 6.85
CA CYS A 130 6.85 -6.73 5.89
C CYS A 130 6.47 -8.21 6.08
N VAL A 131 6.41 -8.68 7.32
CA VAL A 131 6.04 -10.07 7.63
C VAL A 131 4.57 -10.32 7.31
N GLY A 132 3.67 -9.41 7.68
CA GLY A 132 2.24 -9.47 7.35
C GLY A 132 1.99 -9.48 5.86
N ALA A 133 2.66 -8.59 5.11
CA ALA A 133 2.57 -8.53 3.66
C ALA A 133 3.04 -9.82 2.99
N LEU A 134 4.15 -10.41 3.43
CA LEU A 134 4.61 -11.73 2.95
C LEU A 134 3.59 -12.82 3.26
N ALA A 135 3.03 -12.83 4.45
CA ALA A 135 1.99 -13.79 4.83
C ALA A 135 0.74 -13.65 3.94
N THR A 136 0.33 -12.41 3.65
CA THR A 136 -0.80 -12.11 2.75
C THR A 136 -0.53 -12.58 1.32
N MET A 137 0.69 -12.34 0.78
CA MET A 137 1.06 -12.82 -0.55
C MET A 137 1.13 -14.35 -0.61
N ALA A 138 1.73 -14.99 0.40
CA ALA A 138 1.83 -16.45 0.46
C ALA A 138 0.46 -17.11 0.60
N TYR A 139 -0.41 -16.55 1.44
CA TYR A 139 -1.77 -17.05 1.63
C TYR A 139 -2.56 -17.08 0.32
N THR A 140 -2.46 -16.06 -0.54
CA THR A 140 -3.14 -16.05 -1.84
C THR A 140 -2.73 -17.24 -2.71
N GLY A 141 -1.44 -17.60 -2.70
CA GLY A 141 -0.92 -18.78 -3.35
C GLY A 141 -1.41 -20.08 -2.76
N VAL A 142 -1.44 -20.18 -1.40
CA VAL A 142 -1.94 -21.37 -0.70
C VAL A 142 -3.43 -21.59 -0.93
N PHE A 143 -4.22 -20.52 -1.00
CA PHE A 143 -5.64 -20.58 -1.30
C PHE A 143 -5.90 -21.22 -2.67
N LEU A 144 -5.13 -20.86 -3.69
CA LEU A 144 -5.25 -21.48 -5.00
C LEU A 144 -4.71 -22.92 -5.04
N PHE A 145 -3.64 -23.20 -4.30
CA PHE A 145 -3.08 -24.54 -4.16
C PHE A 145 -4.11 -25.55 -3.63
N GLN A 146 -4.96 -25.14 -2.67
CA GLN A 146 -6.01 -25.99 -2.11
C GLN A 146 -7.28 -26.05 -2.97
N GLY A 147 -7.38 -25.29 -4.04
CA GLY A 147 -8.55 -25.22 -4.91
C GLY A 147 -8.91 -26.51 -5.70
N GLY A 148 -8.21 -27.62 -5.46
CA GLY A 148 -8.57 -28.95 -5.97
C GLY A 148 -8.35 -29.16 -7.47
N ILE A 149 -7.69 -28.23 -8.16
CA ILE A 149 -7.35 -28.38 -9.57
C ILE A 149 -6.00 -29.09 -9.68
N PRO A 150 -5.93 -30.31 -10.29
CA PRO A 150 -4.70 -31.12 -10.32
C PRO A 150 -3.50 -30.39 -10.92
N PHE A 151 -3.74 -29.45 -11.84
CA PHE A 151 -2.71 -28.65 -12.52
C PHE A 151 -2.05 -27.60 -11.61
N TRP A 152 -2.71 -27.22 -10.50
CA TRP A 152 -2.25 -26.15 -9.59
C TRP A 152 -1.63 -26.69 -8.30
N ASN A 153 -1.48 -28.01 -8.21
CA ASN A 153 -0.94 -28.68 -7.03
C ASN A 153 0.61 -28.70 -7.01
N HIS A 154 1.22 -27.54 -7.32
CA HIS A 154 2.68 -27.36 -7.28
C HIS A 154 3.07 -26.17 -6.41
N TRP A 155 4.10 -26.32 -5.59
CA TRP A 155 4.68 -25.25 -4.78
C TRP A 155 5.05 -24.00 -5.58
N SER A 156 5.32 -24.18 -6.87
CA SER A 156 5.61 -23.10 -7.81
C SER A 156 4.51 -22.04 -7.87
N ILE A 157 3.27 -22.39 -7.61
CA ILE A 157 2.15 -21.44 -7.58
C ILE A 157 2.29 -20.41 -6.47
N ILE A 158 2.71 -20.84 -5.28
CA ILE A 158 2.93 -19.91 -4.15
C ILE A 158 4.02 -18.92 -4.51
N ALA A 159 5.15 -19.40 -5.06
CA ALA A 159 6.24 -18.54 -5.51
C ALA A 159 5.80 -17.57 -6.62
N LEU A 160 5.01 -18.06 -7.58
CA LEU A 160 4.48 -17.25 -8.68
C LEU A 160 3.57 -16.12 -8.16
N PHE A 161 2.69 -16.41 -7.20
CA PHE A 161 1.83 -15.38 -6.60
C PHE A 161 2.60 -14.35 -5.80
N VAL A 162 3.60 -14.76 -5.02
CA VAL A 162 4.49 -13.84 -4.30
C VAL A 162 5.24 -12.92 -5.28
N LEU A 163 5.84 -13.48 -6.32
CA LEU A 163 6.57 -12.68 -7.32
C LEU A 163 5.65 -11.76 -8.11
N SER A 164 4.46 -12.23 -8.50
CA SER A 164 3.44 -11.43 -9.18
C SER A 164 2.96 -10.28 -8.31
N SER A 165 2.70 -10.53 -7.02
CA SER A 165 2.30 -9.52 -6.04
C SER A 165 3.40 -8.48 -5.82
N LEU A 166 4.66 -8.90 -5.75
CA LEU A 166 5.80 -7.98 -5.66
C LEU A 166 5.92 -7.11 -6.92
N SER A 167 5.79 -7.70 -8.11
CA SER A 167 5.86 -6.97 -9.38
C SER A 167 4.73 -5.94 -9.49
N SER A 168 3.48 -6.32 -9.18
CA SER A 168 2.35 -5.40 -9.19
C SER A 168 2.48 -4.31 -8.12
N GLY A 169 3.02 -4.66 -6.94
CA GLY A 169 3.30 -3.70 -5.86
C GLY A 169 4.34 -2.66 -6.25
N VAL A 170 5.45 -3.09 -6.87
CA VAL A 170 6.46 -2.16 -7.42
C VAL A 170 5.83 -1.22 -8.45
N SER A 171 4.99 -1.75 -9.35
CA SER A 171 4.31 -0.95 -10.36
C SER A 171 3.42 0.12 -9.75
N VAL A 172 2.68 -0.19 -8.67
CA VAL A 172 1.87 0.79 -7.93
C VAL A 172 2.74 1.86 -7.27
N VAL A 173 3.87 1.48 -6.66
CA VAL A 173 4.80 2.45 -6.05
C VAL A 173 5.36 3.41 -7.11
N LEU A 174 5.77 2.88 -8.27
CA LEU A 174 6.28 3.70 -9.38
C LEU A 174 5.19 4.59 -9.97
N LEU A 175 3.96 4.10 -10.09
CA LEU A 175 2.82 4.88 -10.56
C LEU A 175 2.55 6.08 -9.63
N ILE A 176 2.55 5.84 -8.31
CA ILE A 176 2.36 6.90 -7.30
C ILE A 176 3.50 7.92 -7.37
N ASP A 177 4.74 7.47 -7.56
CA ASP A 177 5.89 8.37 -7.71
C ASP A 177 5.78 9.21 -8.97
N TRP A 178 5.44 8.61 -10.10
CA TRP A 178 5.26 9.30 -11.37
C TRP A 178 4.15 10.36 -11.31
N VAL A 179 2.98 10.02 -10.78
CA VAL A 179 1.85 10.97 -10.61
C VAL A 179 2.25 12.12 -9.69
N THR A 180 3.04 11.83 -8.64
CA THR A 180 3.51 12.83 -7.69
C THR A 180 4.50 13.80 -8.30
N GLN A 181 5.46 13.31 -9.08
CA GLN A 181 6.44 14.14 -9.79
C GLN A 181 5.76 14.98 -10.85
N GLY A 182 4.81 14.42 -11.61
CA GLY A 182 4.01 15.14 -12.59
C GLY A 182 3.23 16.31 -11.98
N GLN A 183 2.58 16.11 -10.83
CA GLN A 183 1.88 17.18 -10.12
C GLN A 183 2.84 18.28 -9.62
N SER A 184 4.03 17.92 -9.14
CA SER A 184 5.02 18.90 -8.69
C SER A 184 5.56 19.76 -9.83
N LEU A 185 5.68 19.21 -11.03
CA LEU A 185 6.06 19.95 -12.25
C LEU A 185 4.94 20.89 -12.70
N LEU A 186 3.67 20.46 -12.64
CA LEU A 186 2.52 21.31 -12.97
C LEU A 186 2.34 22.47 -11.99
N LEU A 187 2.62 22.24 -10.68
CA LEU A 187 2.56 23.30 -9.67
C LEU A 187 3.75 24.26 -9.74
N ARG A 188 4.89 23.83 -10.30
CA ARG A 188 6.08 24.65 -10.52
C ARG A 188 6.08 25.39 -11.88
N ALA A 189 5.14 25.06 -12.78
CA ALA A 189 4.98 25.83 -14.00
C ALA A 189 4.78 27.30 -13.63
N PRO A 190 5.62 28.24 -14.08
CA PRO A 190 5.47 29.65 -13.77
C PRO A 190 4.12 30.10 -14.31
N LYS A 191 3.23 30.58 -13.42
CA LYS A 191 1.96 31.14 -13.82
C LYS A 191 2.23 32.30 -14.76
N PRO A 192 1.88 32.26 -16.04
CA PRO A 192 2.20 33.30 -17.02
C PRO A 192 1.64 34.68 -16.63
N LEU A 193 0.66 34.71 -15.73
CA LEU A 193 0.01 35.91 -15.22
C LEU A 193 0.83 36.75 -14.22
N GLN A 194 1.91 36.23 -13.61
CA GLN A 194 2.72 37.05 -12.69
C GLN A 194 3.80 37.87 -13.40
N LEU A 195 4.25 37.43 -14.56
CA LEU A 195 5.22 38.21 -15.38
C LEU A 195 4.58 39.46 -15.95
N CYS A 196 3.31 39.45 -16.36
CA CYS A 196 2.60 40.62 -16.85
C CYS A 196 2.32 41.66 -15.74
N ARG A 197 2.16 41.24 -14.48
CA ARG A 197 1.87 42.17 -13.39
C ARG A 197 3.11 42.89 -12.88
N ASN A 198 4.28 42.26 -12.92
CA ASN A 198 5.56 42.92 -12.54
C ASN A 198 6.08 43.85 -13.64
N GLY A 199 5.85 43.51 -14.92
CA GLY A 199 6.20 44.43 -16.05
C GLY A 199 5.43 45.75 -15.99
N ARG A 200 4.17 45.72 -15.52
CA ARG A 200 3.33 46.94 -15.42
C ARG A 200 3.68 47.85 -14.25
N ARG A 201 4.34 47.33 -13.19
CA ARG A 201 4.78 48.16 -12.07
C ARG A 201 6.07 48.92 -12.34
N ASN A 202 6.92 48.44 -13.24
CA ASN A 202 8.18 49.07 -13.58
C ASN A 202 8.04 50.15 -14.67
N LEU A 203 6.86 50.26 -15.32
CA LEU A 203 6.60 51.31 -16.36
C LEU A 203 5.88 52.52 -15.78
N GLY A 204 5.57 52.56 -14.48
CA GLY A 204 4.77 53.62 -13.87
C GLY A 204 5.50 54.50 -12.84
N ALA A 205 6.86 54.49 -12.76
CA ALA A 205 7.60 55.44 -11.94
C ALA A 205 8.00 56.64 -12.79
N PRO A 206 7.41 57.82 -12.60
CA PRO A 206 7.90 59.04 -13.19
C PRO A 206 9.15 59.47 -12.46
N HIS A 207 10.22 59.67 -13.18
CA HIS A 207 11.39 60.36 -12.68
C HIS A 207 11.04 61.82 -12.42
N ALA A 208 10.95 62.23 -11.17
CA ALA A 208 11.00 63.60 -10.70
C ALA A 208 12.34 63.81 -9.99
#